data_0035ca9284336b9327743ec126d9afa3
#
_entry.id   0035ca9284336b9327743ec126d9afa3
#
_cell.length_a   1.000
_cell.length_b   1.000
_cell.length_c   1.000
_cell.angle_alpha   90.00
_cell.angle_beta   90.00
_cell.angle_gamma   90.00
#
_symmetry.space_group_name_H-M   'P 1'
#
loop_
_entity.id
_entity.type
_entity.pdbx_description
1 polymer ?
#
loop_
_entity_poly.entity_id
_entity_poly.type
_entity_poly.pdbx_seq_one_letter_code
_entity_poly.pdbx_strand_id
1 'polypeptide(L)'
;MFRKNLTIFMLVGILTTITATSAFLMNASAYKPDDPAAKYQCFATDANGNYNLTAEGDLIPCEIDTGDNAWMLTASALVLIMTPGGLAIFYAGLSRQKNAVNTLHMVLMTTGIIAVQWVLWGYSLAFGPDAGGYGFIGTLDWAGLENVLHDVPSVAYGGITGTTIPHQTYMVFQMMFAIITPALIVASVAERMKYSAFIIFIILWATFVYDFAAHWTWSISGADNYGMNPGYCGFGWTGCFGSLDFAGGTVIHITSGFSGLVIALMLGRRIGYGKVPMEPHNISLVVLGAALLWFGWFGFNAGSAAAAATNATSAFVATQAATAMAVVTWALLSWAHTGRASTVGAASGAVAGLVAITPASGFVSPMSALVIGIIASVACYAAVMFKNSRKWDDALDTWGVHGIGGLAGALCTGLFAEKRFTPWGDDGLVFGNPHQLLENAVGAFAAMAWAVGITAIIIKVMDKVWPGGIRVTPKEEEIGLDLTQHGERAYVSE
;
A
#
# COMPACT_ATOMS: atom_id res chain seq x y z
N MET A 1 6.60 7.45 34.38
CA MET A 1 6.41 6.82 33.09
C MET A 1 6.67 7.79 31.93
N PHE A 2 6.11 8.97 31.93
CA PHE A 2 6.28 10.02 30.91
C PHE A 2 7.74 10.39 30.59
N ARG A 3 8.63 10.48 31.59
CA ARG A 3 10.07 10.88 31.39
C ARG A 3 10.91 9.85 30.60
N LYS A 4 10.64 8.54 30.73
CA LYS A 4 11.40 7.52 29.95
C LYS A 4 10.95 7.41 28.51
N ASN A 5 9.65 7.61 28.25
CA ASN A 5 9.14 7.65 26.87
C ASN A 5 9.57 8.91 26.15
N LEU A 6 9.66 10.05 26.85
CA LEU A 6 10.19 11.31 26.30
C LEU A 6 11.65 11.17 25.87
N THR A 7 12.45 10.36 26.56
CA THR A 7 13.86 10.10 26.19
C THR A 7 13.96 9.28 24.90
N ILE A 8 13.04 8.32 24.68
CA ILE A 8 12.98 7.55 23.42
C ILE A 8 12.49 8.45 22.28
N PHE A 9 11.48 9.29 22.52
CA PHE A 9 11.02 10.29 21.55
C PHE A 9 12.11 11.33 21.22
N MET A 10 12.87 11.78 22.22
CA MET A 10 14.02 12.67 22.00
C MET A 10 15.16 11.98 21.24
N LEU A 11 15.44 10.70 21.53
CA LEU A 11 16.46 9.93 20.78
C LEU A 11 16.05 9.66 19.33
N VAL A 12 14.80 9.33 19.06
CA VAL A 12 14.28 9.19 17.69
C VAL A 12 14.21 10.56 17.01
N GLY A 13 13.75 11.60 17.70
CA GLY A 13 13.75 12.98 17.21
C GLY A 13 15.17 13.51 16.94
N ILE A 14 16.15 13.18 17.78
CA ILE A 14 17.54 13.55 17.61
C ILE A 14 18.20 12.74 16.48
N LEU A 15 17.91 11.43 16.35
CA LEU A 15 18.39 10.63 15.21
C LEU A 15 17.78 11.12 13.89
N THR A 16 16.49 11.44 13.85
CA THR A 16 15.83 12.00 12.66
C THR A 16 16.30 13.41 12.36
N THR A 17 16.59 14.24 13.39
CA THR A 17 17.14 15.60 13.19
C THR A 17 18.62 15.58 12.77
N ILE A 18 19.43 14.66 13.29
CA ILE A 18 20.84 14.53 12.91
C ILE A 18 20.97 13.98 11.48
N THR A 19 20.15 13.02 11.09
CA THR A 19 20.10 12.54 9.68
C THR A 19 19.50 13.60 8.75
N ALA A 20 18.49 14.34 9.16
CA ALA A 20 17.92 15.44 8.37
C ALA A 20 18.87 16.64 8.27
N THR A 21 19.56 17.04 9.35
CA THR A 21 20.53 18.15 9.30
C THR A 21 21.80 17.81 8.54
N SER A 22 22.27 16.57 8.58
CA SER A 22 23.40 16.16 7.73
C SER A 22 23.03 16.08 6.26
N ALA A 23 21.80 15.73 5.92
CA ALA A 23 21.28 15.79 4.55
C ALA A 23 20.98 17.25 4.10
N PHE A 24 20.51 18.12 5.01
CA PHE A 24 20.19 19.53 4.71
C PHE A 24 21.42 20.42 4.54
N LEU A 25 22.57 20.03 5.08
CA LEU A 25 23.83 20.78 4.94
C LEU A 25 24.69 20.36 3.73
N MET A 26 24.25 19.33 2.98
CA MET A 26 24.87 18.94 1.72
C MET A 26 24.08 19.54 0.55
N ASN A 27 24.47 20.76 0.18
CA ASN A 27 24.24 21.40 -1.11
C ASN A 27 22.82 21.85 -1.50
N ALA A 28 22.44 23.04 -1.12
CA ALA A 28 21.63 23.89 -1.98
C ALA A 28 22.53 24.46 -3.10
N SER A 29 22.81 23.69 -4.15
CA SER A 29 23.45 24.20 -5.36
C SER A 29 22.40 24.29 -6.47
N ALA A 30 22.30 25.47 -7.07
CA ALA A 30 21.42 25.72 -8.22
C ALA A 30 21.79 24.78 -9.38
N TYR A 31 20.77 24.20 -10.01
CA TYR A 31 20.86 23.40 -11.23
C TYR A 31 21.79 24.05 -12.26
N LYS A 32 22.78 23.31 -12.74
CA LYS A 32 23.63 23.64 -13.88
C LYS A 32 23.50 22.54 -14.94
N PRO A 33 23.45 22.91 -16.25
CA PRO A 33 23.32 21.94 -17.34
C PRO A 33 24.44 20.88 -17.41
N ASP A 34 25.60 21.14 -16.80
CA ASP A 34 26.75 20.21 -16.73
C ASP A 34 26.75 19.35 -15.45
N ASP A 35 25.62 19.30 -14.73
CA ASP A 35 25.47 18.64 -13.45
C ASP A 35 25.20 17.11 -13.64
N PRO A 36 25.75 16.25 -12.76
CA PRO A 36 25.38 14.84 -12.68
C PRO A 36 23.86 14.54 -12.61
N ALA A 37 23.04 15.53 -12.24
CA ALA A 37 21.58 15.46 -12.30
C ALA A 37 21.03 15.29 -13.72
N ALA A 38 21.79 15.64 -14.76
CA ALA A 38 21.39 15.36 -16.16
C ALA A 38 21.20 13.87 -16.45
N LYS A 39 21.83 12.97 -15.68
CA LYS A 39 21.61 11.52 -15.76
C LYS A 39 20.20 11.06 -15.34
N TYR A 40 19.40 11.95 -14.76
CA TYR A 40 18.03 11.68 -14.33
C TYR A 40 16.99 12.35 -15.22
N GLN A 41 17.34 12.75 -16.44
CA GLN A 41 16.40 13.30 -17.41
C GLN A 41 15.78 12.18 -18.26
N CYS A 42 14.48 12.28 -18.50
CA CYS A 42 13.76 11.47 -19.45
C CYS A 42 13.99 12.00 -20.87
N PHE A 43 14.15 11.09 -21.84
CA PHE A 43 14.28 11.43 -23.26
C PHE A 43 13.19 10.74 -24.09
N ALA A 44 12.60 11.47 -25.03
CA ALA A 44 11.55 10.98 -25.90
C ALA A 44 12.07 9.89 -26.84
N THR A 45 11.27 8.84 -27.06
CA THR A 45 11.56 7.75 -27.99
C THR A 45 10.49 7.62 -29.06
N ASP A 46 10.85 7.04 -30.21
CA ASP A 46 9.90 6.65 -31.24
C ASP A 46 9.14 5.35 -30.85
N ALA A 47 8.21 4.93 -31.71
CA ALA A 47 7.42 3.71 -31.50
C ALA A 47 8.25 2.41 -31.46
N ASN A 48 9.52 2.44 -31.86
CA ASN A 48 10.45 1.31 -31.85
C ASN A 48 11.42 1.37 -30.66
N GLY A 49 11.29 2.37 -29.78
CA GLY A 49 12.16 2.57 -28.63
C GLY A 49 13.49 3.28 -28.93
N ASN A 50 13.68 3.84 -30.13
CA ASN A 50 14.88 4.62 -30.44
C ASN A 50 14.70 6.06 -29.93
N TYR A 51 15.76 6.66 -29.39
CA TYR A 51 15.74 8.05 -28.96
C TYR A 51 15.43 8.99 -30.12
N ASN A 52 14.50 9.92 -29.87
CA ASN A 52 14.25 11.05 -30.76
C ASN A 52 15.38 12.05 -30.64
N LEU A 53 15.91 12.49 -31.78
CA LEU A 53 16.99 13.46 -31.87
C LEU A 53 16.50 14.75 -32.52
N THR A 54 17.07 15.89 -32.12
CA THR A 54 16.94 17.15 -32.83
C THR A 54 17.61 17.09 -34.18
N ALA A 55 17.45 18.08 -35.04
CA ALA A 55 18.14 18.18 -36.28
C ALA A 55 19.68 18.26 -36.13
N GLU A 56 20.15 18.72 -34.98
CA GLU A 56 21.53 18.83 -34.59
C GLU A 56 22.08 17.54 -33.97
N GLY A 57 21.22 16.52 -33.72
CA GLY A 57 21.60 15.23 -33.17
C GLY A 57 21.53 15.15 -31.64
N ASP A 58 20.95 16.15 -30.96
CA ASP A 58 20.75 16.15 -29.51
C ASP A 58 19.51 15.33 -29.11
N LEU A 59 19.53 14.72 -27.92
CA LEU A 59 18.39 14.00 -27.36
C LEU A 59 17.23 14.96 -27.04
N ILE A 60 16.02 14.60 -27.49
CA ILE A 60 14.81 15.39 -27.18
C ILE A 60 14.28 14.99 -25.80
N PRO A 61 14.20 15.92 -24.83
CA PRO A 61 13.61 15.64 -23.52
C PRO A 61 12.15 15.20 -23.63
N CYS A 62 11.68 14.38 -22.67
CA CYS A 62 10.26 14.11 -22.52
C CYS A 62 9.49 15.38 -22.17
N GLU A 63 8.27 15.49 -22.65
CA GLU A 63 7.37 16.61 -22.34
C GLU A 63 6.33 16.21 -21.31
N ILE A 64 5.97 17.16 -20.45
CA ILE A 64 4.87 17.00 -19.48
C ILE A 64 3.54 17.19 -20.20
N ASP A 65 2.68 16.17 -20.16
CA ASP A 65 1.29 16.27 -20.59
C ASP A 65 0.42 16.82 -19.46
N THR A 66 -0.29 17.91 -19.72
CA THR A 66 -1.11 18.59 -18.71
C THR A 66 -2.33 17.78 -18.30
N GLY A 67 -2.90 16.96 -19.19
CA GLY A 67 -4.03 16.08 -18.90
C GLY A 67 -3.61 14.95 -17.98
N ASP A 68 -2.48 14.30 -18.28
CA ASP A 68 -1.92 13.25 -17.43
C ASP A 68 -1.55 13.79 -16.04
N ASN A 69 -0.92 14.97 -15.98
CA ASN A 69 -0.58 15.60 -14.71
C ASN A 69 -1.82 15.96 -13.89
N ALA A 70 -2.86 16.53 -14.52
CA ALA A 70 -4.12 16.84 -13.86
C ALA A 70 -4.82 15.58 -13.33
N TRP A 71 -4.81 14.49 -14.12
CA TRP A 71 -5.33 13.20 -13.68
C TRP A 71 -4.57 12.67 -12.46
N MET A 72 -3.24 12.68 -12.48
CA MET A 72 -2.42 12.14 -11.42
C MET A 72 -2.51 12.93 -10.10
N LEU A 73 -2.62 14.26 -10.16
CA LEU A 73 -2.88 15.10 -8.99
C LEU A 73 -4.27 14.80 -8.41
N THR A 74 -5.28 14.63 -9.26
CA THR A 74 -6.64 14.25 -8.86
C THR A 74 -6.65 12.85 -8.26
N ALA A 75 -6.01 11.88 -8.91
CA ALA A 75 -5.90 10.51 -8.41
C ALA A 75 -5.20 10.46 -7.04
N SER A 76 -4.15 11.25 -6.83
CA SER A 76 -3.47 11.38 -5.53
C SER A 76 -4.43 11.85 -4.43
N ALA A 77 -5.25 12.87 -4.72
CA ALA A 77 -6.25 13.37 -3.78
C ALA A 77 -7.35 12.32 -3.49
N LEU A 78 -7.78 11.57 -4.51
CA LEU A 78 -8.74 10.47 -4.36
C LEU A 78 -8.17 9.35 -3.48
N VAL A 79 -6.89 9.00 -3.63
CA VAL A 79 -6.26 7.98 -2.77
C VAL A 79 -6.04 8.51 -1.36
N LEU A 80 -5.69 9.80 -1.20
CA LEU A 80 -5.54 10.38 0.14
C LEU A 80 -6.81 10.24 0.96
N ILE A 81 -7.99 10.53 0.40
CA ILE A 81 -9.25 10.45 1.16
C ILE A 81 -9.55 9.01 1.64
N MET A 82 -8.97 8.01 1.00
CA MET A 82 -9.14 6.61 1.44
C MET A 82 -8.59 6.39 2.84
N THR A 83 -7.46 7.01 3.22
CA THR A 83 -6.79 6.72 4.48
C THR A 83 -7.41 7.49 5.65
N PRO A 84 -7.30 8.83 5.77
CA PRO A 84 -7.88 9.54 6.91
C PRO A 84 -9.42 9.64 6.86
N GLY A 85 -10.01 9.54 5.68
CA GLY A 85 -11.46 9.55 5.50
C GLY A 85 -12.06 8.14 5.53
N GLY A 86 -11.82 7.34 4.51
CA GLY A 86 -12.47 6.04 4.32
C GLY A 86 -12.07 5.02 5.37
N LEU A 87 -10.78 4.69 5.45
CA LEU A 87 -10.26 3.63 6.32
C LEU A 87 -10.44 3.95 7.80
N ALA A 88 -10.17 5.20 8.20
CA ALA A 88 -10.31 5.61 9.58
C ALA A 88 -11.76 5.43 10.07
N ILE A 89 -12.74 5.88 9.29
CA ILE A 89 -14.18 5.77 9.62
C ILE A 89 -14.63 4.31 9.55
N PHE A 90 -14.17 3.54 8.55
CA PHE A 90 -14.50 2.13 8.40
C PHE A 90 -14.04 1.31 9.61
N TYR A 91 -12.79 1.47 10.01
CA TYR A 91 -12.22 0.76 11.15
C TYR A 91 -12.78 1.25 12.50
N ALA A 92 -13.00 2.55 12.65
CA ALA A 92 -13.64 3.08 13.85
C ALA A 92 -15.05 2.49 14.02
N GLY A 93 -15.85 2.46 12.96
CA GLY A 93 -17.18 1.86 12.98
C GLY A 93 -17.18 0.38 13.33
N LEU A 94 -16.19 -0.38 12.90
CA LEU A 94 -16.02 -1.80 13.21
C LEU A 94 -15.49 -2.05 14.63
N SER A 95 -14.71 -1.14 15.21
CA SER A 95 -14.16 -1.28 16.57
C SER A 95 -15.24 -1.13 17.63
N ARG A 96 -14.95 -1.53 18.89
CA ARG A 96 -15.84 -1.22 20.02
C ARG A 96 -15.81 0.27 20.33
N GLN A 97 -16.95 0.85 20.71
CA GLN A 97 -17.14 2.29 20.94
C GLN A 97 -16.05 2.95 21.78
N LYS A 98 -15.55 2.28 22.80
CA LYS A 98 -14.51 2.78 23.72
C LYS A 98 -13.09 2.85 23.13
N ASN A 99 -12.93 2.47 21.87
CA ASN A 99 -11.67 2.46 21.12
C ASN A 99 -11.78 3.17 19.75
N ALA A 100 -12.91 3.85 19.51
CA ALA A 100 -13.17 4.49 18.21
C ALA A 100 -12.21 5.66 17.96
N VAL A 101 -11.98 6.54 18.95
CA VAL A 101 -11.01 7.65 18.85
C VAL A 101 -9.60 7.12 18.64
N ASN A 102 -9.19 6.11 19.43
CA ASN A 102 -7.86 5.51 19.27
C ASN A 102 -7.65 4.96 17.84
N THR A 103 -8.65 4.31 17.27
CA THR A 103 -8.58 3.77 15.91
C THR A 103 -8.49 4.88 14.87
N LEU A 104 -9.34 5.91 14.96
CA LEU A 104 -9.28 7.11 14.11
C LEU A 104 -7.91 7.79 14.19
N HIS A 105 -7.42 7.99 15.41
CA HIS A 105 -6.16 8.68 15.67
C HIS A 105 -4.96 7.90 15.11
N MET A 106 -4.93 6.58 15.28
CA MET A 106 -3.86 5.74 14.73
C MET A 106 -3.78 5.86 13.20
N VAL A 107 -4.93 5.83 12.49
CA VAL A 107 -4.96 5.99 11.02
C VAL A 107 -4.55 7.40 10.61
N LEU A 108 -5.06 8.44 11.27
CA LEU A 108 -4.71 9.83 10.98
C LEU A 108 -3.20 10.09 11.20
N MET A 109 -2.65 9.60 12.31
CA MET A 109 -1.22 9.75 12.60
C MET A 109 -0.34 8.96 11.64
N THR A 110 -0.80 7.79 11.17
CA THR A 110 -0.09 7.05 10.12
C THR A 110 0.03 7.90 8.86
N THR A 111 -1.05 8.61 8.47
CA THR A 111 -1.03 9.52 7.32
C THR A 111 0.09 10.58 7.44
N GLY A 112 0.17 11.26 8.58
CA GLY A 112 1.18 12.30 8.78
C GLY A 112 2.61 11.76 8.90
N ILE A 113 2.80 10.70 9.69
CA ILE A 113 4.14 10.15 9.98
C ILE A 113 4.76 9.53 8.73
N ILE A 114 3.98 8.75 7.98
CA ILE A 114 4.51 8.10 6.78
C ILE A 114 4.73 9.09 5.64
N ALA A 115 3.91 10.15 5.52
CA ALA A 115 4.20 11.22 4.58
C ALA A 115 5.56 11.88 4.86
N VAL A 116 5.89 12.11 6.15
CA VAL A 116 7.20 12.63 6.54
C VAL A 116 8.32 11.62 6.27
N GLN A 117 8.14 10.34 6.65
CA GLN A 117 9.10 9.27 6.37
C GLN A 117 9.38 9.15 4.87
N TRP A 118 8.33 9.24 4.04
CA TRP A 118 8.41 9.16 2.59
C TRP A 118 9.27 10.28 1.98
N VAL A 119 9.07 11.51 2.43
CA VAL A 119 9.88 12.66 2.00
C VAL A 119 11.34 12.52 2.45
N LEU A 120 11.58 12.06 3.69
CA LEU A 120 12.93 12.01 4.24
C LEU A 120 13.80 10.90 3.63
N TRP A 121 13.25 9.68 3.43
CA TRP A 121 14.00 8.54 2.89
C TRP A 121 13.17 7.50 2.15
N GLY A 122 11.87 7.33 2.47
CA GLY A 122 11.07 6.22 1.96
C GLY A 122 10.96 6.22 0.45
N TYR A 123 10.71 7.39 -0.17
CA TYR A 123 10.65 7.49 -1.63
C TYR A 123 11.97 7.08 -2.29
N SER A 124 13.09 7.49 -1.74
CA SER A 124 14.41 7.13 -2.25
C SER A 124 14.68 5.63 -2.15
N LEU A 125 14.34 5.01 -1.01
CA LEU A 125 14.50 3.57 -0.84
C LEU A 125 13.58 2.77 -1.76
N ALA A 126 12.35 3.23 -1.98
CA ALA A 126 11.38 2.53 -2.82
C ALA A 126 11.62 2.72 -4.33
N PHE A 127 11.99 3.91 -4.77
CA PHE A 127 12.02 4.26 -6.19
C PHE A 127 13.35 4.84 -6.68
N GLY A 128 14.29 5.12 -5.79
CA GLY A 128 15.63 5.60 -6.14
C GLY A 128 16.47 4.55 -6.88
N PRO A 129 17.63 4.95 -7.40
CA PRO A 129 18.58 4.04 -8.04
C PRO A 129 18.87 2.82 -7.16
N ASP A 130 18.99 1.64 -7.76
CA ASP A 130 19.18 0.40 -7.00
C ASP A 130 20.54 0.36 -6.26
N ALA A 131 20.52 0.02 -4.99
CA ALA A 131 21.67 -0.03 -4.09
C ALA A 131 22.48 -1.33 -4.22
N GLY A 132 22.52 -2.01 -5.25
CA GLY A 132 23.32 -3.24 -5.43
C GLY A 132 23.24 -3.77 -6.82
N GLY A 133 22.38 -3.19 -7.65
CA GLY A 133 22.19 -3.57 -9.02
C GLY A 133 21.41 -4.85 -9.22
N TYR A 134 20.59 -5.28 -8.23
CA TYR A 134 19.78 -6.51 -8.28
C TYR A 134 18.29 -6.29 -7.97
N GLY A 135 17.84 -5.03 -7.92
CA GLY A 135 16.43 -4.69 -7.69
C GLY A 135 15.92 -4.95 -6.28
N PHE A 136 16.78 -4.82 -5.25
CA PHE A 136 16.44 -5.20 -3.88
C PHE A 136 15.99 -4.02 -3.03
N ILE A 137 16.64 -2.86 -3.15
CA ILE A 137 16.33 -1.62 -2.44
C ILE A 137 17.02 -0.45 -3.13
N GLY A 138 16.39 0.73 -3.10
CA GLY A 138 16.98 1.96 -3.62
C GLY A 138 18.09 2.53 -2.73
N THR A 139 18.93 3.38 -3.33
CA THR A 139 19.89 4.23 -2.60
C THR A 139 19.19 5.37 -1.88
N LEU A 140 19.98 6.25 -1.24
CA LEU A 140 19.49 7.49 -0.61
C LEU A 140 19.69 8.73 -1.49
N ASP A 141 19.91 8.58 -2.80
CA ASP A 141 20.19 9.67 -3.72
C ASP A 141 19.03 10.68 -3.86
N TRP A 142 17.80 10.25 -3.54
CA TRP A 142 16.61 11.08 -3.53
C TRP A 142 16.07 11.36 -2.12
N ALA A 143 16.87 11.10 -1.07
CA ALA A 143 16.49 11.42 0.30
C ALA A 143 16.23 12.92 0.46
N GLY A 144 15.19 13.30 1.18
CA GLY A 144 14.74 14.68 1.28
C GLY A 144 14.16 15.24 -0.03
N LEU A 145 13.83 14.37 -0.99
CA LEU A 145 13.40 14.69 -2.36
C LEU A 145 14.47 15.42 -3.18
N GLU A 146 15.74 15.24 -2.83
CA GLU A 146 16.85 15.71 -3.66
C GLU A 146 16.73 15.11 -5.06
N ASN A 147 16.90 15.92 -6.10
CA ASN A 147 16.73 15.53 -7.51
C ASN A 147 15.32 15.04 -7.93
N VAL A 148 14.31 15.18 -7.09
CA VAL A 148 12.90 14.92 -7.43
C VAL A 148 12.26 16.24 -7.83
N LEU A 149 12.29 16.56 -9.13
CA LEU A 149 11.93 17.87 -9.65
C LEU A 149 10.44 17.98 -10.03
N HIS A 150 9.93 19.20 -10.00
CA HIS A 150 8.52 19.49 -10.31
C HIS A 150 8.26 19.81 -11.78
N ASP A 151 9.31 20.14 -12.53
CA ASP A 151 9.30 20.62 -13.91
C ASP A 151 10.00 19.65 -14.88
N VAL A 152 10.38 18.47 -14.40
CA VAL A 152 11.01 17.41 -15.20
C VAL A 152 10.16 16.15 -15.11
N PRO A 153 9.90 15.46 -16.24
CA PRO A 153 9.20 14.18 -16.25
C PRO A 153 9.86 13.13 -15.36
N SER A 154 9.05 12.27 -14.77
CA SER A 154 9.53 11.26 -13.83
C SER A 154 10.37 10.22 -14.53
N VAL A 155 11.54 9.92 -13.99
CA VAL A 155 12.40 8.79 -14.39
C VAL A 155 12.13 7.55 -13.53
N ALA A 156 11.42 7.70 -12.41
CA ALA A 156 11.08 6.61 -11.50
C ALA A 156 9.98 5.69 -12.04
N TYR A 157 9.29 6.12 -13.10
CA TYR A 157 8.30 5.34 -13.82
C TYR A 157 8.54 5.48 -15.32
N GLY A 158 8.55 4.37 -16.05
CA GLY A 158 8.83 4.37 -17.50
C GLY A 158 10.31 4.47 -17.87
N GLY A 159 11.19 4.64 -16.89
CA GLY A 159 12.63 4.74 -17.12
C GLY A 159 12.99 5.95 -17.99
N ILE A 160 14.04 5.79 -18.83
CA ILE A 160 14.51 6.84 -19.73
C ILE A 160 13.52 7.10 -20.91
N THR A 161 12.56 6.20 -21.13
CA THR A 161 11.67 6.22 -22.29
C THR A 161 10.33 6.94 -22.04
N GLY A 162 10.15 7.52 -20.88
CA GLY A 162 9.17 8.55 -20.74
C GLY A 162 7.98 8.30 -19.87
N THR A 163 7.89 9.14 -18.88
CA THR A 163 6.59 9.53 -18.35
C THR A 163 6.25 10.91 -18.87
N THR A 164 4.96 11.18 -18.89
CA THR A 164 4.36 12.46 -19.24
C THR A 164 4.02 13.31 -18.02
N ILE A 165 4.44 12.91 -16.82
CA ILE A 165 4.13 13.58 -15.56
C ILE A 165 5.39 14.02 -14.80
N PRO A 166 5.35 15.14 -14.07
CA PRO A 166 6.46 15.57 -13.23
C PRO A 166 6.88 14.51 -12.21
N HIS A 167 8.18 14.46 -11.90
CA HIS A 167 8.71 13.52 -10.91
C HIS A 167 8.05 13.71 -9.53
N GLN A 168 7.81 14.95 -9.10
CA GLN A 168 7.07 15.21 -7.86
C GLN A 168 5.61 14.73 -7.91
N THR A 169 4.97 14.76 -9.07
CA THR A 169 3.61 14.21 -9.21
C THR A 169 3.58 12.70 -9.06
N TYR A 170 4.57 11.99 -9.63
CA TYR A 170 4.70 10.54 -9.39
C TYR A 170 5.03 10.25 -7.93
N MET A 171 5.96 10.99 -7.33
CA MET A 171 6.34 10.85 -5.93
C MET A 171 5.16 11.00 -4.97
N VAL A 172 4.32 12.05 -5.15
CA VAL A 172 3.17 12.26 -4.25
C VAL A 172 2.07 11.22 -4.47
N PHE A 173 1.87 10.74 -5.70
CA PHE A 173 0.96 9.62 -5.95
C PHE A 173 1.41 8.36 -5.20
N GLN A 174 2.67 7.99 -5.31
CA GLN A 174 3.24 6.84 -4.60
C GLN A 174 3.28 7.02 -3.07
N MET A 175 3.38 8.27 -2.59
CA MET A 175 3.22 8.58 -1.16
C MET A 175 1.88 8.10 -0.61
N MET A 176 0.81 8.21 -1.38
CA MET A 176 -0.52 7.78 -0.92
C MET A 176 -0.58 6.28 -0.65
N PHE A 177 0.14 5.49 -1.43
CA PHE A 177 0.27 4.04 -1.24
C PHE A 177 1.13 3.70 -0.03
N ALA A 178 2.23 4.42 0.17
CA ALA A 178 3.07 4.29 1.37
C ALA A 178 2.29 4.59 2.65
N ILE A 179 1.40 5.58 2.63
CA ILE A 179 0.55 5.98 3.74
C ILE A 179 -0.48 4.91 4.08
N ILE A 180 -1.24 4.42 3.08
CA ILE A 180 -2.36 3.52 3.35
C ILE A 180 -1.90 2.14 3.82
N THR A 181 -0.75 1.67 3.36
CA THR A 181 -0.32 0.29 3.60
C THR A 181 -0.12 -0.03 5.08
N PRO A 182 0.67 0.70 5.88
CA PRO A 182 0.73 0.47 7.33
C PRO A 182 -0.56 0.86 8.06
N ALA A 183 -1.38 1.77 7.50
CA ALA A 183 -2.68 2.10 8.09
C ALA A 183 -3.64 0.90 8.08
N LEU A 184 -3.53 -0.01 7.11
CA LEU A 184 -4.30 -1.26 7.09
C LEU A 184 -4.02 -2.15 8.31
N ILE A 185 -2.80 -2.11 8.84
CA ILE A 185 -2.40 -2.92 10.00
C ILE A 185 -3.07 -2.45 11.29
N VAL A 186 -3.56 -1.21 11.35
CA VAL A 186 -4.32 -0.68 12.51
C VAL A 186 -5.45 -1.63 12.91
N ALA A 187 -6.14 -2.22 11.93
CA ALA A 187 -7.22 -3.17 12.17
C ALA A 187 -6.80 -4.38 13.01
N SER A 188 -5.59 -4.89 12.81
CA SER A 188 -5.10 -6.08 13.53
C SER A 188 -4.61 -5.78 14.94
N VAL A 189 -4.14 -4.56 15.21
CA VAL A 189 -3.64 -4.13 16.53
C VAL A 189 -4.69 -3.41 17.37
N ALA A 190 -5.83 -3.09 16.77
CA ALA A 190 -6.90 -2.35 17.39
C ALA A 190 -7.23 -2.86 18.81
N GLU A 191 -7.52 -1.92 19.70
CA GLU A 191 -7.98 -2.13 21.05
C GLU A 191 -6.97 -2.69 22.06
N ARG A 192 -5.70 -2.98 21.66
CA ARG A 192 -4.74 -3.63 22.59
C ARG A 192 -3.27 -3.23 22.45
N MET A 193 -2.86 -2.51 21.42
CA MET A 193 -1.48 -2.03 21.29
C MET A 193 -1.32 -0.66 21.90
N LYS A 194 -0.19 -0.41 22.58
CA LYS A 194 0.15 0.93 23.07
C LYS A 194 0.34 1.88 21.90
N TYR A 195 -0.29 3.05 21.95
CA TYR A 195 -0.18 4.05 20.89
C TYR A 195 1.27 4.44 20.59
N SER A 196 2.08 4.68 21.63
CA SER A 196 3.49 5.04 21.46
C SER A 196 4.32 3.95 20.80
N ALA A 197 4.00 2.67 21.03
CA ALA A 197 4.64 1.55 20.37
C ALA A 197 4.21 1.45 18.90
N PHE A 198 2.93 1.71 18.62
CA PHE A 198 2.41 1.72 17.27
C PHE A 198 3.14 2.74 16.37
N ILE A 199 3.39 3.95 16.88
CA ILE A 199 4.11 4.99 16.12
C ILE A 199 5.51 4.52 15.67
N ILE A 200 6.27 3.91 16.57
CA ILE A 200 7.60 3.39 16.21
C ILE A 200 7.50 2.19 15.26
N PHE A 201 6.49 1.34 15.50
CA PHE A 201 6.25 0.18 14.65
C PHE A 201 5.99 0.57 13.19
N ILE A 202 5.13 1.56 12.92
CA ILE A 202 4.80 1.94 11.53
C ILE A 202 6.00 2.54 10.78
N ILE A 203 6.88 3.29 11.47
CA ILE A 203 8.11 3.83 10.88
C ILE A 203 9.06 2.69 10.47
N LEU A 204 9.30 1.75 11.38
CA LEU A 204 10.15 0.60 11.12
C LEU A 204 9.55 -0.31 10.04
N TRP A 205 8.24 -0.55 10.11
CA TRP A 205 7.56 -1.41 9.16
C TRP A 205 7.54 -0.81 7.74
N ALA A 206 7.24 0.48 7.60
CA ALA A 206 7.30 1.15 6.31
C ALA A 206 8.71 1.04 5.71
N THR A 207 9.74 1.37 6.51
CA THR A 207 11.14 1.35 6.04
C THR A 207 11.62 -0.08 5.67
N PHE A 208 11.31 -1.10 6.48
CA PHE A 208 11.89 -2.44 6.29
C PHE A 208 10.97 -3.44 5.58
N VAL A 209 9.67 -3.15 5.44
CA VAL A 209 8.74 -4.01 4.71
C VAL A 209 8.21 -3.33 3.47
N TYR A 210 7.61 -2.14 3.62
CA TYR A 210 6.95 -1.49 2.49
C TYR A 210 7.94 -1.00 1.44
N ASP A 211 8.97 -0.24 1.83
CA ASP A 211 9.93 0.34 0.88
C ASP A 211 10.63 -0.75 0.07
N PHE A 212 10.97 -1.89 0.69
CA PHE A 212 11.52 -3.06 -0.01
C PHE A 212 10.53 -3.69 -0.99
N ALA A 213 9.30 -3.95 -0.55
CA ALA A 213 8.29 -4.58 -1.42
C ALA A 213 7.93 -3.68 -2.62
N ALA A 214 7.86 -2.37 -2.41
CA ALA A 214 7.64 -1.39 -3.47
C ALA A 214 8.80 -1.37 -4.47
N HIS A 215 10.04 -1.38 -3.98
CA HIS A 215 11.23 -1.44 -4.84
C HIS A 215 11.26 -2.73 -5.67
N TRP A 216 10.99 -3.88 -5.05
CA TRP A 216 10.99 -5.18 -5.73
C TRP A 216 10.02 -5.25 -6.91
N THR A 217 8.87 -4.61 -6.76
CA THR A 217 7.76 -4.79 -7.70
C THR A 217 7.62 -3.62 -8.68
N TRP A 218 7.85 -2.40 -8.22
CA TRP A 218 7.51 -1.20 -8.99
C TRP A 218 8.70 -0.32 -9.36
N SER A 219 9.88 -0.55 -8.78
CA SER A 219 11.06 0.21 -9.19
C SER A 219 11.38 -0.09 -10.65
N ILE A 220 11.44 0.96 -11.46
CA ILE A 220 11.88 0.92 -12.85
C ILE A 220 13.12 1.79 -12.92
N SER A 221 14.27 1.19 -12.75
CA SER A 221 15.52 1.84 -13.06
C SER A 221 15.75 1.64 -14.54
N GLY A 222 15.68 2.72 -15.31
CA GLY A 222 15.83 2.68 -16.76
C GLY A 222 17.02 1.85 -17.21
N ALA A 223 16.85 1.18 -18.34
CA ALA A 223 17.67 0.07 -18.82
C ALA A 223 19.19 0.33 -18.86
N ASP A 224 19.66 1.55 -18.78
CA ASP A 224 21.03 1.84 -19.12
C ASP A 224 21.91 2.39 -18.00
N ASN A 225 21.47 2.67 -16.77
CA ASN A 225 22.44 3.14 -15.75
C ASN A 225 21.93 3.50 -14.36
N TYR A 226 20.74 3.08 -13.94
CA TYR A 226 20.27 3.36 -12.57
C TYR A 226 20.86 2.45 -11.49
N GLY A 227 22.15 2.17 -11.56
CA GLY A 227 22.84 1.35 -10.56
C GLY A 227 22.66 -0.15 -10.76
N MET A 228 21.93 -0.61 -11.81
CA MET A 228 21.76 -2.03 -12.09
C MET A 228 23.00 -2.63 -12.72
N ASN A 229 23.26 -3.90 -12.44
CA ASN A 229 24.35 -4.64 -13.08
C ASN A 229 24.11 -4.76 -14.59
N PRO A 230 25.16 -4.69 -15.43
CA PRO A 230 25.03 -4.92 -16.85
C PRO A 230 24.34 -6.26 -17.14
N GLY A 231 23.28 -6.22 -17.94
CA GLY A 231 22.49 -7.40 -18.29
C GLY A 231 21.33 -7.71 -17.32
N TYR A 232 21.15 -6.93 -16.25
CA TYR A 232 19.93 -6.96 -15.46
C TYR A 232 18.81 -6.19 -16.17
N CYS A 233 17.56 -6.60 -15.94
CA CYS A 233 16.42 -6.10 -16.74
C CYS A 233 16.02 -4.64 -16.49
N GLY A 234 16.58 -3.99 -15.48
CA GLY A 234 16.27 -2.60 -15.14
C GLY A 234 15.04 -2.39 -14.25
N PHE A 235 14.45 -3.45 -13.72
CA PHE A 235 13.29 -3.40 -12.81
C PHE A 235 13.68 -3.90 -11.41
N GLY A 236 12.80 -3.70 -10.42
CA GLY A 236 12.88 -4.44 -9.17
C GLY A 236 12.85 -5.95 -9.43
N TRP A 237 13.45 -6.76 -8.57
CA TRP A 237 13.71 -8.17 -8.88
C TRP A 237 12.44 -9.01 -9.17
N THR A 238 11.29 -8.70 -8.53
CA THR A 238 10.04 -9.41 -8.85
C THR A 238 9.45 -8.95 -10.18
N GLY A 239 9.62 -7.66 -10.53
CA GLY A 239 9.30 -7.14 -11.84
C GLY A 239 10.17 -7.77 -12.93
N CYS A 240 11.48 -7.93 -12.68
CA CYS A 240 12.38 -8.65 -13.58
C CYS A 240 12.02 -10.13 -13.76
N PHE A 241 11.45 -10.74 -12.74
CA PHE A 241 10.95 -12.11 -12.82
C PHE A 241 9.63 -12.23 -13.61
N GLY A 242 8.99 -11.10 -13.96
CA GLY A 242 7.74 -11.06 -14.73
C GLY A 242 6.47 -10.91 -13.89
N SER A 243 6.59 -10.74 -12.56
CA SER A 243 5.41 -10.60 -11.69
C SER A 243 4.66 -9.30 -11.96
N LEU A 244 3.38 -9.39 -12.29
CA LEU A 244 2.49 -8.26 -12.56
C LEU A 244 1.74 -7.85 -11.30
N ASP A 245 1.86 -6.58 -10.91
CA ASP A 245 1.08 -5.95 -9.83
C ASP A 245 0.75 -4.51 -10.22
N PHE A 246 -0.46 -4.29 -10.77
CA PHE A 246 -0.84 -3.00 -11.34
C PHE A 246 -0.90 -1.88 -10.31
N ALA A 247 -1.49 -2.16 -9.14
CA ALA A 247 -1.74 -1.14 -8.14
C ALA A 247 -1.50 -1.58 -6.69
N GLY A 248 -0.93 -2.77 -6.43
CA GLY A 248 -0.48 -3.12 -5.08
C GLY A 248 -1.17 -4.30 -4.40
N GLY A 249 -1.66 -5.27 -5.16
CA GLY A 249 -2.13 -6.51 -4.55
C GLY A 249 -1.05 -7.22 -3.75
N THR A 250 0.16 -7.23 -4.28
CA THR A 250 1.36 -7.79 -3.63
C THR A 250 1.97 -6.79 -2.66
N VAL A 251 2.29 -5.59 -3.13
CA VAL A 251 3.03 -4.57 -2.35
C VAL A 251 2.24 -4.10 -1.14
N ILE A 252 0.91 -3.91 -1.26
CA ILE A 252 0.07 -3.30 -0.25
C ILE A 252 -0.70 -4.35 0.54
N HIS A 253 -1.51 -5.16 -0.17
CA HIS A 253 -2.51 -5.99 0.50
C HIS A 253 -1.93 -7.26 1.09
N ILE A 254 -1.05 -7.97 0.37
CA ILE A 254 -0.36 -9.14 0.91
C ILE A 254 0.53 -8.72 2.08
N THR A 255 1.36 -7.70 1.92
CA THR A 255 2.31 -7.30 2.96
C THR A 255 1.60 -6.85 4.24
N SER A 256 0.61 -5.95 4.13
CA SER A 256 -0.15 -5.48 5.30
C SER A 256 -1.01 -6.56 5.93
N GLY A 257 -1.69 -7.38 5.13
CA GLY A 257 -2.59 -8.42 5.62
C GLY A 257 -1.87 -9.53 6.39
N PHE A 258 -0.77 -10.04 5.86
CA PHE A 258 0.03 -11.07 6.55
C PHE A 258 0.82 -10.49 7.72
N SER A 259 1.32 -9.26 7.66
CA SER A 259 1.89 -8.55 8.81
C SER A 259 0.86 -8.38 9.92
N GLY A 260 -0.37 -8.00 9.57
CA GLY A 260 -1.47 -7.87 10.50
C GLY A 260 -1.74 -9.15 11.28
N LEU A 261 -1.78 -10.30 10.58
CA LEU A 261 -1.95 -11.60 11.25
C LEU A 261 -0.79 -11.91 12.21
N VAL A 262 0.45 -11.69 11.79
CA VAL A 262 1.63 -11.90 12.65
C VAL A 262 1.52 -11.10 13.92
N ILE A 263 1.22 -9.80 13.82
CA ILE A 263 1.08 -8.93 15.00
C ILE A 263 -0.09 -9.36 15.86
N ALA A 264 -1.24 -9.68 15.27
CA ALA A 264 -2.42 -10.13 15.99
C ALA A 264 -2.13 -11.37 16.85
N LEU A 265 -1.39 -12.33 16.28
CA LEU A 265 -0.99 -13.55 16.98
C LEU A 265 0.04 -13.29 18.09
N MET A 266 1.02 -12.41 17.85
CA MET A 266 2.07 -12.08 18.81
C MET A 266 1.58 -11.22 19.97
N LEU A 267 0.67 -10.26 19.73
CA LEU A 267 0.00 -9.47 20.78
C LEU A 267 -0.97 -10.31 21.62
N GLY A 268 -1.47 -11.40 21.06
CA GLY A 268 -2.45 -12.26 21.69
C GLY A 268 -3.88 -11.70 21.63
N ARG A 269 -4.84 -12.43 22.18
CA ARG A 269 -6.27 -12.13 22.09
C ARG A 269 -6.66 -10.96 22.98
N ARG A 270 -7.66 -10.18 22.53
CA ARG A 270 -8.32 -9.15 23.34
C ARG A 270 -9.02 -9.78 24.56
N ILE A 271 -9.08 -9.03 25.64
CA ILE A 271 -9.79 -9.46 26.85
C ILE A 271 -11.27 -9.70 26.50
N GLY A 272 -11.75 -10.88 26.86
CA GLY A 272 -13.12 -11.30 26.57
C GLY A 272 -13.35 -11.88 25.16
N TYR A 273 -12.32 -11.97 24.30
CA TYR A 273 -12.48 -12.57 22.97
C TYR A 273 -13.05 -13.98 23.03
N GLY A 274 -14.13 -14.21 22.27
CA GLY A 274 -14.86 -15.48 22.25
C GLY A 274 -15.72 -15.76 23.51
N LYS A 275 -15.80 -14.81 24.46
CA LYS A 275 -16.64 -14.91 25.66
C LYS A 275 -17.71 -13.82 25.72
N VAL A 276 -17.40 -12.63 25.20
CA VAL A 276 -18.34 -11.51 25.07
C VAL A 276 -18.45 -11.08 23.63
N PRO A 277 -19.61 -10.58 23.17
CA PRO A 277 -19.75 -10.03 21.83
C PRO A 277 -18.77 -8.88 21.59
N MET A 278 -18.13 -8.85 20.42
CA MET A 278 -17.25 -7.76 19.96
C MET A 278 -17.81 -7.19 18.67
N GLU A 279 -19.04 -6.72 18.74
CA GLU A 279 -19.78 -6.24 17.58
C GLU A 279 -19.31 -4.84 17.17
N PRO A 280 -19.41 -4.49 15.87
CA PRO A 280 -19.23 -3.13 15.38
C PRO A 280 -20.14 -2.15 16.13
N HIS A 281 -19.58 -1.06 16.63
CA HIS A 281 -20.40 -0.12 17.39
C HIS A 281 -21.25 0.79 16.50
N ASN A 282 -20.88 0.97 15.22
CA ASN A 282 -21.59 1.87 14.31
C ASN A 282 -21.53 1.40 12.87
N ILE A 283 -22.56 0.67 12.44
CA ILE A 283 -22.65 0.14 11.08
C ILE A 283 -22.78 1.25 10.01
N SER A 284 -23.39 2.39 10.35
CA SER A 284 -23.49 3.51 9.39
C SER A 284 -22.12 4.08 9.05
N LEU A 285 -21.20 4.19 10.02
CA LEU A 285 -19.80 4.57 9.77
C LEU A 285 -19.08 3.51 8.94
N VAL A 286 -19.35 2.22 9.16
CA VAL A 286 -18.77 1.15 8.33
C VAL A 286 -19.17 1.31 6.86
N VAL A 287 -20.45 1.55 6.58
CA VAL A 287 -20.94 1.73 5.21
C VAL A 287 -20.37 3.01 4.58
N LEU A 288 -20.35 4.11 5.32
CA LEU A 288 -19.77 5.37 4.85
C LEU A 288 -18.27 5.22 4.53
N GLY A 289 -17.52 4.57 5.43
CA GLY A 289 -16.11 4.31 5.22
C GLY A 289 -15.85 3.42 4.00
N ALA A 290 -16.64 2.36 3.82
CA ALA A 290 -16.56 1.50 2.63
C ALA A 290 -16.86 2.27 1.34
N ALA A 291 -17.83 3.19 1.36
CA ALA A 291 -18.17 4.03 0.21
C ALA A 291 -17.03 5.00 -0.15
N LEU A 292 -16.40 5.63 0.85
CA LEU A 292 -15.23 6.51 0.63
C LEU A 292 -14.01 5.73 0.13
N LEU A 293 -13.79 4.51 0.64
CA LEU A 293 -12.77 3.60 0.12
C LEU A 293 -13.03 3.25 -1.35
N TRP A 294 -14.26 2.89 -1.69
CA TRP A 294 -14.62 2.56 -3.08
C TRP A 294 -14.42 3.77 -4.01
N PHE A 295 -14.90 4.94 -3.60
CA PHE A 295 -14.73 6.17 -4.35
C PHE A 295 -13.26 6.51 -4.61
N GLY A 296 -12.41 6.45 -3.59
CA GLY A 296 -10.98 6.73 -3.71
C GLY A 296 -10.24 5.67 -4.52
N TRP A 297 -10.77 4.44 -4.58
CA TRP A 297 -10.13 3.34 -5.30
C TRP A 297 -10.11 3.51 -6.82
N PHE A 298 -10.95 4.37 -7.35
CA PHE A 298 -10.83 4.79 -8.75
C PHE A 298 -9.52 5.54 -9.01
N GLY A 299 -9.13 6.43 -8.10
CA GLY A 299 -7.80 7.05 -8.14
C GLY A 299 -6.68 6.05 -7.88
N PHE A 300 -6.91 5.11 -6.95
CA PHE A 300 -5.93 4.07 -6.59
C PHE A 300 -5.56 3.20 -7.80
N ASN A 301 -6.53 2.56 -8.42
CA ASN A 301 -6.30 1.65 -9.54
C ASN A 301 -6.08 2.37 -10.87
N ALA A 302 -6.96 3.29 -11.27
CA ALA A 302 -6.81 3.95 -12.55
C ALA A 302 -5.67 4.99 -12.56
N GLY A 303 -5.33 5.59 -11.39
CA GLY A 303 -4.14 6.41 -11.24
C GLY A 303 -2.83 5.63 -11.40
N SER A 304 -2.83 4.33 -11.11
CA SER A 304 -1.64 3.47 -11.29
C SER A 304 -1.24 3.26 -12.76
N ALA A 305 -2.06 3.73 -13.70
CA ALA A 305 -1.66 3.89 -15.09
C ALA A 305 -0.61 4.99 -15.30
N ALA A 306 -0.41 5.87 -14.31
CA ALA A 306 0.46 7.05 -14.34
C ALA A 306 0.18 8.03 -15.48
N ALA A 307 -0.96 7.91 -16.15
CA ALA A 307 -1.42 8.76 -17.25
C ALA A 307 -2.95 8.65 -17.40
N ALA A 308 -3.61 9.61 -18.05
CA ALA A 308 -5.01 9.55 -18.46
C ALA A 308 -5.19 8.71 -19.75
N ALA A 309 -4.51 7.56 -19.79
CA ALA A 309 -4.43 6.70 -20.97
C ALA A 309 -5.53 5.62 -20.98
N THR A 310 -5.52 4.78 -22.03
CA THR A 310 -6.55 3.73 -22.23
C THR A 310 -6.54 2.67 -21.13
N ASN A 311 -5.38 2.35 -20.57
CA ASN A 311 -5.23 1.42 -19.44
C ASN A 311 -5.81 1.99 -18.13
N ALA A 312 -5.80 3.33 -17.92
CA ALA A 312 -6.52 3.96 -16.81
C ALA A 312 -8.03 3.72 -16.92
N THR A 313 -8.59 3.86 -18.13
CA THR A 313 -10.02 3.57 -18.39
C THR A 313 -10.33 2.09 -18.12
N SER A 314 -9.49 1.17 -18.58
CA SER A 314 -9.67 -0.27 -18.32
C SER A 314 -9.64 -0.58 -16.83
N ALA A 315 -8.67 -0.02 -16.10
CA ALA A 315 -8.54 -0.21 -14.65
C ALA A 315 -9.75 0.35 -13.88
N PHE A 316 -10.29 1.51 -14.30
CA PHE A 316 -11.49 2.10 -13.72
C PHE A 316 -12.70 1.17 -13.86
N VAL A 317 -12.94 0.67 -15.08
CA VAL A 317 -14.07 -0.23 -15.36
C VAL A 317 -13.92 -1.58 -14.66
N ALA A 318 -12.73 -2.17 -14.67
CA ALA A 318 -12.45 -3.43 -13.99
C ALA A 318 -12.67 -3.31 -12.46
N THR A 319 -12.22 -2.19 -11.87
CA THR A 319 -12.43 -1.89 -10.45
C THR A 319 -13.90 -1.85 -10.09
N GLN A 320 -14.73 -1.14 -10.87
CA GLN A 320 -16.17 -1.07 -10.67
C GLN A 320 -16.83 -2.45 -10.79
N ALA A 321 -16.49 -3.20 -11.84
CA ALA A 321 -17.10 -4.50 -12.12
C ALA A 321 -16.82 -5.53 -11.03
N ALA A 322 -15.54 -5.68 -10.62
CA ALA A 322 -15.16 -6.64 -9.59
C ALA A 322 -15.78 -6.29 -8.23
N THR A 323 -15.76 -5.01 -7.87
CA THR A 323 -16.31 -4.55 -6.58
C THR A 323 -17.80 -4.78 -6.50
N ALA A 324 -18.56 -4.40 -7.55
CA ALA A 324 -20.00 -4.62 -7.60
C ALA A 324 -20.35 -6.12 -7.48
N MET A 325 -19.64 -6.97 -8.21
CA MET A 325 -19.86 -8.42 -8.13
C MET A 325 -19.50 -8.99 -6.75
N ALA A 326 -18.44 -8.50 -6.14
CA ALA A 326 -18.01 -8.93 -4.81
C ALA A 326 -19.04 -8.57 -3.72
N VAL A 327 -19.61 -7.37 -3.77
CA VAL A 327 -20.71 -6.97 -2.86
C VAL A 327 -21.90 -7.94 -2.96
N VAL A 328 -22.34 -8.21 -4.18
CA VAL A 328 -23.45 -9.14 -4.43
C VAL A 328 -23.13 -10.56 -3.92
N THR A 329 -21.93 -11.04 -4.27
CA THR A 329 -21.52 -12.41 -3.89
C THR A 329 -21.42 -12.55 -2.38
N TRP A 330 -20.81 -11.59 -1.66
CA TRP A 330 -20.70 -11.66 -0.20
C TRP A 330 -22.07 -11.57 0.48
N ALA A 331 -22.95 -10.71 0.00
CA ALA A 331 -24.32 -10.61 0.51
C ALA A 331 -25.08 -11.94 0.35
N LEU A 332 -24.97 -12.60 -0.81
CA LEU A 332 -25.56 -13.91 -1.06
C LEU A 332 -24.95 -15.01 -0.19
N LEU A 333 -23.62 -15.03 -0.02
CA LEU A 333 -22.94 -15.99 0.86
C LEU A 333 -23.40 -15.84 2.31
N SER A 334 -23.46 -14.60 2.82
CA SER A 334 -23.92 -14.35 4.19
C SER A 334 -25.39 -14.75 4.35
N TRP A 335 -26.23 -14.47 3.36
CA TRP A 335 -27.64 -14.84 3.37
C TRP A 335 -27.83 -16.36 3.37
N ALA A 336 -27.13 -17.05 2.50
CA ALA A 336 -27.19 -18.52 2.44
C ALA A 336 -26.67 -19.19 3.72
N HIS A 337 -25.63 -18.63 4.33
CA HIS A 337 -24.99 -19.22 5.52
C HIS A 337 -25.73 -18.91 6.83
N THR A 338 -26.25 -17.68 6.98
CA THR A 338 -26.81 -17.20 8.25
C THR A 338 -28.32 -16.94 8.22
N GLY A 339 -28.94 -17.08 7.03
CA GLY A 339 -30.34 -16.74 6.80
C GLY A 339 -30.63 -15.24 6.67
N ARG A 340 -29.58 -14.38 6.70
CA ARG A 340 -29.72 -12.91 6.62
C ARG A 340 -28.60 -12.31 5.78
N ALA A 341 -28.94 -11.36 4.90
CA ALA A 341 -27.94 -10.57 4.19
C ALA A 341 -27.32 -9.56 5.18
N SER A 342 -26.00 -9.65 5.39
CA SER A 342 -25.28 -8.80 6.33
C SER A 342 -24.84 -7.49 5.65
N THR A 343 -25.19 -6.33 6.24
CA THR A 343 -24.72 -5.01 5.78
C THR A 343 -23.20 -4.85 5.97
N VAL A 344 -22.69 -5.25 7.14
CA VAL A 344 -21.22 -5.27 7.38
C VAL A 344 -20.54 -6.23 6.41
N GLY A 345 -21.16 -7.41 6.16
CA GLY A 345 -20.66 -8.36 5.17
C GLY A 345 -20.62 -7.78 3.76
N ALA A 346 -21.65 -7.05 3.33
CA ALA A 346 -21.66 -6.39 2.02
C ALA A 346 -20.54 -5.33 1.91
N ALA A 347 -20.33 -4.54 2.97
CA ALA A 347 -19.22 -3.57 3.04
C ALA A 347 -17.84 -4.25 3.00
N SER A 348 -17.68 -5.38 3.71
CA SER A 348 -16.46 -6.21 3.64
C SER A 348 -16.28 -6.83 2.25
N GLY A 349 -17.38 -7.23 1.59
CA GLY A 349 -17.38 -7.70 0.21
C GLY A 349 -16.91 -6.64 -0.78
N ALA A 350 -17.35 -5.38 -0.59
CA ALA A 350 -16.84 -4.27 -1.39
C ALA A 350 -15.31 -4.14 -1.27
N VAL A 351 -14.79 -4.11 -0.03
CA VAL A 351 -13.34 -4.02 0.20
C VAL A 351 -12.60 -5.23 -0.35
N ALA A 352 -13.14 -6.45 -0.19
CA ALA A 352 -12.54 -7.66 -0.76
C ALA A 352 -12.45 -7.63 -2.29
N GLY A 353 -13.50 -7.14 -2.97
CA GLY A 353 -13.49 -6.95 -4.42
C GLY A 353 -12.46 -5.92 -4.88
N LEU A 354 -12.40 -4.78 -4.18
CA LEU A 354 -11.41 -3.72 -4.40
C LEU A 354 -9.98 -4.24 -4.24
N VAL A 355 -9.72 -4.97 -3.17
CA VAL A 355 -8.41 -5.58 -2.87
C VAL A 355 -7.99 -6.56 -3.97
N ALA A 356 -8.87 -7.51 -4.32
CA ALA A 356 -8.48 -8.56 -5.26
C ALA A 356 -8.38 -8.08 -6.72
N ILE A 357 -9.09 -7.04 -7.12
CA ILE A 357 -8.93 -6.46 -8.46
C ILE A 357 -7.68 -5.58 -8.56
N THR A 358 -7.15 -5.08 -7.45
CA THR A 358 -6.04 -4.14 -7.43
C THR A 358 -4.82 -4.59 -8.24
N PRO A 359 -4.28 -5.82 -8.11
CA PRO A 359 -3.13 -6.24 -8.92
C PRO A 359 -3.47 -6.49 -10.39
N ALA A 360 -4.74 -6.74 -10.70
CA ALA A 360 -5.22 -7.14 -12.03
C ALA A 360 -5.83 -5.99 -12.83
N SER A 361 -6.17 -4.87 -12.21
CA SER A 361 -7.12 -3.88 -12.73
C SER A 361 -6.78 -3.34 -14.13
N GLY A 362 -5.50 -3.11 -14.42
CA GLY A 362 -5.04 -2.64 -15.73
C GLY A 362 -4.77 -3.75 -16.76
N PHE A 363 -4.91 -5.02 -16.36
CA PHE A 363 -4.54 -6.16 -17.21
C PHE A 363 -5.72 -7.01 -17.65
N VAL A 364 -6.92 -6.83 -17.09
CA VAL A 364 -8.03 -7.78 -17.29
C VAL A 364 -9.24 -7.14 -17.93
N SER A 365 -10.02 -7.99 -18.64
CA SER A 365 -11.31 -7.59 -19.19
C SER A 365 -12.36 -7.36 -18.09
N PRO A 366 -13.44 -6.60 -18.37
CA PRO A 366 -14.56 -6.46 -17.43
C PRO A 366 -15.20 -7.80 -17.06
N MET A 367 -15.23 -8.79 -17.96
CA MET A 367 -15.75 -10.12 -17.67
C MET A 367 -14.85 -10.89 -16.71
N SER A 368 -13.52 -10.84 -16.90
CA SER A 368 -12.55 -11.40 -15.96
C SER A 368 -12.64 -10.69 -14.59
N ALA A 369 -12.88 -9.38 -14.58
CA ALA A 369 -13.06 -8.61 -13.34
C ALA A 369 -14.30 -9.07 -12.54
N LEU A 370 -15.43 -9.40 -13.20
CA LEU A 370 -16.59 -10.00 -12.52
C LEU A 370 -16.23 -11.34 -11.87
N VAL A 371 -15.48 -12.19 -12.57
CA VAL A 371 -15.03 -13.49 -12.02
C VAL A 371 -14.10 -13.28 -10.82
N ILE A 372 -13.18 -12.32 -10.90
CA ILE A 372 -12.29 -11.94 -9.79
C ILE A 372 -13.11 -11.49 -8.58
N GLY A 373 -14.17 -10.70 -8.78
CA GLY A 373 -15.09 -10.30 -7.71
C GLY A 373 -15.76 -11.47 -6.98
N ILE A 374 -16.16 -12.51 -7.71
CA ILE A 374 -16.70 -13.76 -7.12
C ILE A 374 -15.60 -14.45 -6.30
N ILE A 375 -14.44 -14.68 -6.90
CA ILE A 375 -13.31 -15.36 -6.25
C ILE A 375 -12.90 -14.60 -4.98
N ALA A 376 -12.80 -13.28 -5.04
CA ALA A 376 -12.49 -12.41 -3.91
C ALA A 376 -13.43 -12.66 -2.73
N SER A 377 -14.74 -12.59 -2.97
CA SER A 377 -15.73 -12.77 -1.91
C SER A 377 -15.70 -14.16 -1.32
N VAL A 378 -15.60 -15.20 -2.15
CA VAL A 378 -15.54 -16.59 -1.67
C VAL A 378 -14.28 -16.82 -0.83
N ALA A 379 -13.12 -16.41 -1.34
CA ALA A 379 -11.86 -16.62 -0.65
C ALA A 379 -11.77 -15.83 0.66
N CYS A 380 -12.13 -14.54 0.65
CA CYS A 380 -12.09 -13.70 1.86
C CYS A 380 -13.14 -14.14 2.90
N TYR A 381 -14.36 -14.48 2.47
CA TYR A 381 -15.39 -15.00 3.37
C TYR A 381 -14.93 -16.30 4.05
N ALA A 382 -14.40 -17.24 3.28
CA ALA A 382 -13.87 -18.50 3.80
C ALA A 382 -12.69 -18.26 4.77
N ALA A 383 -11.80 -17.31 4.44
CA ALA A 383 -10.67 -16.92 5.30
C ALA A 383 -11.13 -16.35 6.64
N VAL A 384 -12.13 -15.45 6.63
CA VAL A 384 -12.70 -14.89 7.87
C VAL A 384 -13.34 -15.99 8.72
N MET A 385 -14.11 -16.92 8.10
CA MET A 385 -14.69 -18.07 8.82
C MET A 385 -13.61 -18.98 9.38
N PHE A 386 -12.56 -19.28 8.61
CA PHE A 386 -11.41 -20.07 9.07
C PHE A 386 -10.70 -19.41 10.25
N LYS A 387 -10.36 -18.12 10.13
CA LYS A 387 -9.73 -17.33 11.21
C LYS A 387 -10.56 -17.42 12.51
N ASN A 388 -11.88 -17.24 12.40
CA ASN A 388 -12.79 -17.31 13.54
C ASN A 388 -12.81 -18.71 14.17
N SER A 389 -12.81 -19.78 13.34
CA SER A 389 -12.76 -21.17 13.82
C SER A 389 -11.46 -21.49 14.58
N ARG A 390 -10.35 -20.87 14.18
CA ARG A 390 -9.03 -20.99 14.84
C ARG A 390 -8.92 -20.08 16.06
N LYS A 391 -9.90 -19.20 16.28
CA LYS A 391 -9.89 -18.19 17.34
C LYS A 391 -8.66 -17.27 17.26
N TRP A 392 -8.26 -16.92 16.05
CA TRP A 392 -7.25 -15.90 15.80
C TRP A 392 -7.90 -14.53 15.93
N ASP A 393 -7.41 -13.70 16.86
CA ASP A 393 -8.00 -12.39 17.11
C ASP A 393 -7.30 -11.31 16.24
N ASP A 394 -7.43 -11.44 14.93
CA ASP A 394 -7.24 -10.34 14.00
C ASP A 394 -8.52 -9.50 14.03
N ALA A 395 -8.46 -8.36 14.71
CA ALA A 395 -9.64 -7.71 15.28
C ALA A 395 -10.69 -7.26 14.26
N LEU A 396 -10.26 -6.77 13.10
CA LEU A 396 -11.13 -6.25 12.05
C LEU A 396 -10.88 -6.95 10.69
N ASP A 397 -10.46 -8.22 10.72
CA ASP A 397 -10.32 -9.11 9.56
C ASP A 397 -9.28 -8.70 8.50
N THR A 398 -8.19 -7.99 8.90
CA THR A 398 -7.14 -7.53 7.99
C THR A 398 -6.56 -8.66 7.15
N TRP A 399 -6.19 -9.77 7.80
CA TRP A 399 -5.63 -10.92 7.08
C TRP A 399 -6.63 -11.55 6.11
N GLY A 400 -7.87 -11.73 6.57
CA GLY A 400 -8.91 -12.37 5.76
C GLY A 400 -9.27 -11.57 4.51
N VAL A 401 -9.32 -10.24 4.62
CA VAL A 401 -9.71 -9.34 3.53
C VAL A 401 -8.50 -8.89 2.71
N HIS A 402 -7.44 -8.36 3.35
CA HIS A 402 -6.29 -7.85 2.61
C HIS A 402 -5.26 -8.95 2.30
N GLY A 403 -4.90 -9.79 3.26
CA GLY A 403 -3.92 -10.85 3.05
C GLY A 403 -4.37 -11.89 2.03
N ILE A 404 -5.53 -12.49 2.27
CA ILE A 404 -6.08 -13.52 1.36
C ILE A 404 -6.67 -12.90 0.10
N GLY A 405 -7.31 -11.72 0.21
CA GLY A 405 -7.81 -11.00 -0.97
C GLY A 405 -6.70 -10.58 -1.91
N GLY A 406 -5.59 -10.04 -1.38
CA GLY A 406 -4.41 -9.67 -2.17
C GLY A 406 -3.74 -10.88 -2.83
N LEU A 407 -3.60 -12.00 -2.08
CA LEU A 407 -3.05 -13.24 -2.62
C LEU A 407 -3.95 -13.82 -3.74
N ALA A 408 -5.25 -13.87 -3.51
CA ALA A 408 -6.20 -14.30 -4.54
C ALA A 408 -6.13 -13.39 -5.78
N GLY A 409 -6.05 -12.07 -5.57
CA GLY A 409 -5.91 -11.09 -6.65
C GLY A 409 -4.63 -11.27 -7.46
N ALA A 410 -3.48 -11.42 -6.79
CA ALA A 410 -2.19 -11.64 -7.47
C ALA A 410 -2.20 -12.94 -8.31
N LEU A 411 -2.78 -14.01 -7.80
CA LEU A 411 -2.95 -15.25 -8.55
C LEU A 411 -3.96 -15.09 -9.71
N CYS A 412 -5.05 -14.34 -9.49
CA CYS A 412 -6.01 -14.02 -10.54
C CYS A 412 -5.40 -13.16 -11.65
N THR A 413 -4.44 -12.28 -11.34
CA THR A 413 -3.68 -11.55 -12.35
C THR A 413 -2.92 -12.52 -13.26
N GLY A 414 -2.18 -13.46 -12.66
CA GLY A 414 -1.49 -14.50 -13.42
C GLY A 414 -2.41 -15.46 -14.21
N LEU A 415 -3.69 -15.58 -13.79
CA LEU A 415 -4.68 -16.35 -14.52
C LEU A 415 -5.31 -15.60 -15.70
N PHE A 416 -5.73 -14.33 -15.47
CA PHE A 416 -6.68 -13.61 -16.33
C PHE A 416 -6.08 -12.38 -17.02
N ALA A 417 -4.78 -12.09 -16.87
CA ALA A 417 -4.13 -10.99 -17.58
C ALA A 417 -4.25 -11.17 -19.10
N GLU A 418 -4.45 -10.08 -19.81
CA GLU A 418 -4.54 -9.99 -21.26
C GLU A 418 -3.65 -8.83 -21.74
N LYS A 419 -2.61 -9.11 -22.50
CA LYS A 419 -1.64 -8.14 -23.03
C LYS A 419 -2.28 -6.97 -23.80
N ARG A 420 -3.46 -7.18 -24.38
CA ARG A 420 -4.19 -6.14 -25.13
C ARG A 420 -4.63 -4.93 -24.30
N PHE A 421 -4.74 -5.08 -22.96
CA PHE A 421 -5.13 -3.98 -22.06
C PHE A 421 -3.93 -3.13 -21.64
N THR A 422 -2.77 -3.75 -21.51
CA THR A 422 -1.54 -3.07 -21.12
C THR A 422 -0.35 -3.68 -21.88
N PRO A 423 0.25 -2.96 -22.85
CA PRO A 423 1.27 -3.51 -23.76
C PRO A 423 2.52 -4.07 -23.08
N TRP A 424 2.89 -3.54 -21.91
CA TRP A 424 4.02 -4.02 -21.11
C TRP A 424 3.67 -5.19 -20.18
N GLY A 425 2.39 -5.57 -20.09
CA GLY A 425 1.95 -6.80 -19.45
C GLY A 425 2.09 -8.01 -20.36
N ASP A 426 1.72 -9.18 -19.85
CA ASP A 426 1.69 -10.42 -20.64
C ASP A 426 0.34 -11.12 -20.48
N ASP A 427 0.09 -12.12 -21.34
CA ASP A 427 -1.12 -12.94 -21.23
C ASP A 427 -0.99 -13.90 -20.04
N GLY A 428 -2.11 -14.12 -19.35
CA GLY A 428 -2.20 -15.08 -18.26
C GLY A 428 -2.44 -16.52 -18.74
N LEU A 429 -2.51 -17.44 -17.77
CA LEU A 429 -2.73 -18.86 -18.01
C LEU A 429 -3.95 -19.14 -18.92
N VAL A 430 -5.06 -18.45 -18.69
CA VAL A 430 -6.32 -18.63 -19.45
C VAL A 430 -6.16 -18.24 -20.91
N PHE A 431 -5.24 -17.34 -21.20
CA PHE A 431 -4.92 -16.83 -22.54
C PHE A 431 -3.66 -17.44 -23.16
N GLY A 432 -3.16 -18.54 -22.56
CA GLY A 432 -2.14 -19.40 -23.16
C GLY A 432 -0.72 -19.22 -22.61
N ASN A 433 -0.51 -18.37 -21.60
CA ASN A 433 0.80 -18.22 -20.94
C ASN A 433 0.78 -18.73 -19.48
N PRO A 434 1.13 -20.00 -19.23
CA PRO A 434 1.17 -20.55 -17.88
C PRO A 434 2.32 -19.97 -17.03
N HIS A 435 3.36 -19.40 -17.64
CA HIS A 435 4.46 -18.79 -16.90
C HIS A 435 4.02 -17.61 -16.07
N GLN A 436 3.06 -16.81 -16.57
CA GLN A 436 2.56 -15.64 -15.85
C GLN A 436 1.96 -15.98 -14.48
N LEU A 437 1.28 -17.12 -14.36
CA LEU A 437 0.78 -17.58 -13.06
C LEU A 437 1.92 -17.92 -12.10
N LEU A 438 2.98 -18.56 -12.59
CA LEU A 438 4.16 -18.86 -11.77
C LEU A 438 4.88 -17.58 -11.32
N GLU A 439 5.06 -16.64 -12.22
CA GLU A 439 5.71 -15.36 -11.95
C GLU A 439 4.96 -14.56 -10.89
N ASN A 440 3.65 -14.45 -11.03
CA ASN A 440 2.81 -13.80 -10.03
C ASN A 440 2.81 -14.54 -8.69
N ALA A 441 2.81 -15.87 -8.69
CA ALA A 441 2.89 -16.66 -7.47
C ALA A 441 4.23 -16.43 -6.75
N VAL A 442 5.36 -16.42 -7.46
CA VAL A 442 6.69 -16.17 -6.89
C VAL A 442 6.73 -14.78 -6.25
N GLY A 443 6.30 -13.73 -6.94
CA GLY A 443 6.27 -12.37 -6.39
C GLY A 443 5.40 -12.27 -5.14
N ALA A 444 4.18 -12.84 -5.19
CA ALA A 444 3.24 -12.83 -4.08
C ALA A 444 3.76 -13.57 -2.84
N PHE A 445 4.32 -14.78 -3.00
CA PHE A 445 4.85 -15.57 -1.88
C PHE A 445 6.15 -14.99 -1.33
N ALA A 446 6.99 -14.37 -2.16
CA ALA A 446 8.19 -13.69 -1.71
C ALA A 446 7.85 -12.48 -0.83
N ALA A 447 6.95 -11.62 -1.27
CA ALA A 447 6.48 -10.47 -0.48
C ALA A 447 5.80 -10.91 0.82
N MET A 448 5.00 -11.98 0.78
CA MET A 448 4.38 -12.57 1.97
C MET A 448 5.43 -13.06 2.97
N ALA A 449 6.43 -13.82 2.51
CA ALA A 449 7.48 -14.33 3.38
C ALA A 449 8.31 -13.22 4.01
N TRP A 450 8.64 -12.18 3.24
CA TRP A 450 9.35 -11.00 3.72
C TRP A 450 8.54 -10.26 4.78
N ALA A 451 7.28 -9.94 4.48
CA ALA A 451 6.40 -9.24 5.39
C ALA A 451 6.21 -9.99 6.72
N VAL A 452 5.97 -11.29 6.67
CA VAL A 452 5.84 -12.16 7.86
C VAL A 452 7.14 -12.17 8.67
N GLY A 453 8.28 -12.41 8.02
CA GLY A 453 9.58 -12.55 8.68
C GLY A 453 10.02 -11.24 9.34
N ILE A 454 10.03 -10.15 8.60
CA ILE A 454 10.49 -8.84 9.11
C ILE A 454 9.52 -8.31 10.19
N THR A 455 8.21 -8.43 9.99
CA THR A 455 7.23 -8.02 11.01
C THR A 455 7.42 -8.80 12.31
N ALA A 456 7.63 -10.11 12.24
CA ALA A 456 7.87 -10.93 13.43
C ALA A 456 9.14 -10.49 14.18
N ILE A 457 10.21 -10.15 13.45
CA ILE A 457 11.45 -9.62 14.03
C ILE A 457 11.19 -8.27 14.71
N ILE A 458 10.57 -7.31 14.00
CA ILE A 458 10.28 -5.99 14.54
C ILE A 458 9.46 -6.11 15.84
N ILE A 459 8.36 -6.85 15.82
CA ILE A 459 7.48 -7.00 16.99
C ILE A 459 8.21 -7.68 18.15
N LYS A 460 8.98 -8.73 17.89
CA LYS A 460 9.73 -9.45 18.92
C LYS A 460 10.79 -8.57 19.58
N VAL A 461 11.52 -7.78 18.79
CA VAL A 461 12.51 -6.84 19.30
C VAL A 461 11.83 -5.72 20.09
N MET A 462 10.80 -5.11 19.54
CA MET A 462 10.06 -4.04 20.21
C MET A 462 9.46 -4.51 21.53
N ASP A 463 8.80 -5.66 21.57
CA ASP A 463 8.19 -6.20 22.80
C ASP A 463 9.23 -6.43 23.90
N LYS A 464 10.42 -6.88 23.51
CA LYS A 464 11.53 -7.12 24.45
C LYS A 464 12.13 -5.82 25.02
N VAL A 465 12.27 -4.79 24.19
CA VAL A 465 12.94 -3.54 24.61
C VAL A 465 11.97 -2.49 25.15
N TRP A 466 10.67 -2.61 24.85
CA TRP A 466 9.66 -1.65 25.26
C TRP A 466 9.34 -1.78 26.74
N PRO A 467 9.33 -0.70 27.53
CA PRO A 467 9.00 -0.77 28.95
C PRO A 467 7.59 -1.37 29.19
N GLY A 468 7.55 -2.56 29.78
CA GLY A 468 6.31 -3.30 30.03
C GLY A 468 5.65 -3.89 28.77
N GLY A 469 6.45 -4.15 27.71
CA GLY A 469 5.98 -4.69 26.44
C GLY A 469 5.18 -3.69 25.60
N ILE A 470 4.83 -4.06 24.38
CA ILE A 470 4.11 -3.19 23.42
C ILE A 470 2.58 -3.24 23.60
N ARG A 471 2.05 -4.20 24.34
CA ARG A 471 0.62 -4.31 24.65
C ARG A 471 0.24 -3.40 25.82
N VAL A 472 -0.96 -2.83 25.79
CA VAL A 472 -1.53 -2.10 26.91
C VAL A 472 -1.79 -3.02 28.12
N THR A 473 -1.91 -2.44 29.31
CA THR A 473 -2.26 -3.22 30.51
C THR A 473 -3.71 -3.73 30.45
N PRO A 474 -4.03 -4.82 31.13
CA PRO A 474 -5.41 -5.31 31.19
C PRO A 474 -6.43 -4.24 31.63
N LYS A 475 -6.06 -3.39 32.58
CA LYS A 475 -6.91 -2.29 33.06
C LYS A 475 -7.17 -1.25 31.96
N GLU A 476 -6.16 -0.88 31.18
CA GLU A 476 -6.31 0.06 30.06
C GLU A 476 -7.22 -0.53 28.97
N GLU A 477 -7.07 -1.81 28.65
CA GLU A 477 -7.89 -2.51 27.66
C GLU A 477 -9.37 -2.63 28.13
N GLU A 478 -9.61 -2.83 29.42
CA GLU A 478 -10.96 -2.87 30.01
C GLU A 478 -11.64 -1.51 29.98
N ILE A 479 -10.93 -0.45 30.35
CA ILE A 479 -11.44 0.94 30.31
C ILE A 479 -11.70 1.37 28.87
N GLY A 480 -10.79 1.06 27.96
CA GLY A 480 -10.79 1.50 26.56
C GLY A 480 -9.67 2.49 26.28
N LEU A 481 -9.16 2.42 25.04
CA LEU A 481 -7.97 3.16 24.65
C LEU A 481 -8.23 4.63 24.35
N ASP A 482 -9.47 5.01 24.07
CA ASP A 482 -9.84 6.41 23.88
C ASP A 482 -9.48 7.24 25.11
N LEU A 483 -9.91 6.80 26.29
CA LEU A 483 -9.60 7.48 27.56
C LEU A 483 -8.17 7.26 28.02
N THR A 484 -7.67 6.03 27.92
CA THR A 484 -6.38 5.69 28.54
C THR A 484 -5.17 6.10 27.74
N GLN A 485 -5.30 6.23 26.41
CA GLN A 485 -4.20 6.63 25.54
C GLN A 485 -4.34 8.09 25.04
N HIS A 486 -5.58 8.62 24.91
CA HIS A 486 -5.85 9.94 24.32
C HIS A 486 -6.57 10.92 25.28
N GLY A 487 -7.25 10.42 26.32
CA GLY A 487 -8.04 11.26 27.23
C GLY A 487 -9.33 11.80 26.59
N GLU A 488 -9.77 11.21 25.50
CA GLU A 488 -10.92 11.66 24.71
C GLU A 488 -12.03 10.59 24.68
N ARG A 489 -13.20 10.98 24.21
CA ARG A 489 -14.34 10.07 23.96
C ARG A 489 -14.95 10.38 22.61
N ALA A 490 -15.26 9.35 21.82
CA ALA A 490 -15.93 9.52 20.54
C ALA A 490 -17.37 10.06 20.69
N TYR A 491 -18.03 9.70 21.77
CA TYR A 491 -19.41 10.09 22.04
C TYR A 491 -19.53 10.55 23.50
N VAL A 492 -20.16 11.68 23.69
CA VAL A 492 -20.53 12.21 25.02
C VAL A 492 -22.03 11.99 25.19
N SER A 493 -22.42 11.13 26.15
CA SER A 493 -23.81 11.06 26.58
C SER A 493 -24.07 12.23 27.54
N GLU A 494 -25.09 13.02 27.26
CA GLU A 494 -25.61 14.02 28.21
C GLU A 494 -26.13 13.35 29.47
#